data_aa6c946e08462c082b80c9d86c952edf
#
_entry.id   aa6c946e08462c082b80c9d86c952edf
#
_cell.length_a   1.000
_cell.length_b   1.000
_cell.length_c   1.000
_cell.angle_alpha   90.00
_cell.angle_beta   90.00
_cell.angle_gamma   90.00
#
_symmetry.space_group_name_H-M   'P 1'
#
loop_
_entity.id
_entity.type
_entity.pdbx_description
1 polymer ?
#
loop_
_entity_poly.entity_id
_entity_poly.type
_entity_poly.pdbx_seq_one_letter_code
_entity_poly.pdbx_strand_id
1 'polypeptide(L)'
;MNRALSLLGLLLPVMAQATTPNEALLQQAVSEGRVRPFHEVMEVASLLPVRVLRVDLGEEDGIWLYELKLIDSENSVIKVGYRADNLEMVWLKGHHLERLFEPRPQQEED
;
A
#
# COMPACT_ATOMS: atom_id res chain seq x y z
N MET A 1 -34.84 42.21 11.79
CA MET A 1 -34.57 41.73 11.85
C MET A 1 -34.14 40.75 11.68
N ASN A 2 -34.08 40.30 11.56
CA ASN A 2 -33.71 39.42 11.45
C ASN A 2 -32.95 38.86 11.05
N ARG A 3 -32.54 38.98 10.95
CA ARG A 3 -31.89 38.49 10.59
C ARG A 3 -31.22 37.68 10.74
N ALA A 4 -31.01 37.62 11.00
CA ALA A 4 -30.38 36.94 11.09
C ALA A 4 -30.13 35.96 10.99
N LEU A 5 -30.36 35.68 10.91
CA LEU A 5 -30.15 34.75 10.79
C LEU A 5 -29.59 34.10 10.20
N SER A 6 -29.45 34.20 9.91
CA SER A 6 -28.94 33.65 9.29
C SER A 6 -28.00 33.17 9.29
N LEU A 7 -27.70 33.19 9.50
CA LEU A 7 -26.78 32.76 9.47
C LEU A 7 -26.34 31.82 9.67
N LEU A 8 -26.58 31.61 9.85
CA LEU A 8 -26.18 30.79 10.03
C LEU A 8 -25.83 29.88 9.63
N GLY A 9 -26.14 29.57 9.35
CA GLY A 9 -25.89 28.67 8.92
C GLY A 9 -24.96 28.41 8.45
N LEU A 10 -24.65 28.60 8.37
CA LEU A 10 -23.75 28.34 7.84
C LEU A 10 -22.85 27.80 8.22
N LEU A 11 -22.64 27.65 8.46
CA LEU A 11 -21.70 27.27 8.80
C LEU A 11 -21.27 26.19 8.83
N LEU A 12 -21.44 25.69 8.73
CA LEU A 12 -21.04 24.71 8.74
C LEU A 12 -20.39 24.12 8.24
N PRO A 13 -20.25 23.86 7.92
CA PRO A 13 -19.75 23.04 7.50
C PRO A 13 -18.69 22.53 7.33
N VAL A 14 -18.49 22.33 7.42
CA VAL A 14 -17.68 21.99 7.21
C VAL A 14 -16.72 21.48 7.44
N MET A 15 -16.35 21.52 7.56
CA MET A 15 -15.49 21.12 7.87
C MET A 15 -15.10 19.95 7.96
N ALA A 16 -15.35 19.48 8.17
CA ALA A 16 -15.09 18.19 8.33
C ALA A 16 -14.12 17.57 7.52
N GLN A 17 -13.50 18.20 6.74
CA GLN A 17 -12.70 17.58 5.93
C GLN A 17 -11.36 17.82 6.17
N ALA A 18 -10.87 17.97 7.28
CA ALA A 18 -9.48 18.21 7.56
C ALA A 18 -8.67 17.06 7.01
N THR A 19 -7.86 17.31 6.05
CA THR A 19 -6.97 16.32 5.48
C THR A 19 -5.66 16.40 6.21
N THR A 20 -5.14 15.28 6.69
CA THR A 20 -3.86 15.31 7.37
C THR A 20 -2.77 15.60 6.36
N PRO A 21 -1.61 16.10 6.80
CA PRO A 21 -0.52 16.34 5.87
C PRO A 21 -0.11 15.09 5.10
N ASN A 22 -0.17 13.92 5.74
CA ASN A 22 0.17 12.69 5.05
C ASN A 22 -0.82 12.37 3.95
N GLU A 23 -2.10 12.63 4.20
CA GLU A 23 -3.10 12.39 3.18
C GLU A 23 -2.95 13.35 2.01
N ALA A 24 -2.60 14.58 2.28
CA ALA A 24 -2.40 15.55 1.22
C ALA A 24 -1.21 15.16 0.35
N LEU A 25 -0.13 14.72 0.98
CA LEU A 25 1.03 14.28 0.24
C LEU A 25 0.73 13.06 -0.59
N LEU A 26 -0.05 12.12 -0.05
CA LEU A 26 -0.42 10.94 -0.79
C LEU A 26 -1.27 11.28 -2.00
N GLN A 27 -2.24 12.17 -1.84
CA GLN A 27 -3.08 12.56 -2.95
C GLN A 27 -2.26 13.21 -4.06
N GLN A 28 -1.30 14.02 -3.67
CA GLN A 28 -0.42 14.64 -4.65
C GLN A 28 0.43 13.58 -5.35
N ALA A 29 0.96 12.63 -4.60
CA ALA A 29 1.80 11.58 -5.19
C ALA A 29 1.02 10.73 -6.17
N VAL A 30 -0.24 10.41 -5.84
CA VAL A 30 -1.07 9.64 -6.74
C VAL A 30 -1.34 10.43 -8.02
N SER A 31 -1.66 11.71 -7.88
CA SER A 31 -1.98 12.51 -9.05
C SER A 31 -0.76 12.73 -9.95
N GLU A 32 0.43 12.66 -9.38
CA GLU A 32 1.66 12.81 -10.14
C GLU A 32 2.22 11.49 -10.64
N GLY A 33 1.53 10.41 -10.42
CA GLY A 33 1.96 9.11 -10.89
C GLY A 33 3.08 8.47 -10.09
N ARG A 34 3.35 8.98 -8.89
CA ARG A 34 4.40 8.40 -8.07
C ARG A 34 3.93 7.23 -7.23
N VAL A 35 2.62 6.98 -7.19
CA VAL A 35 2.06 5.86 -6.46
C VAL A 35 1.11 5.11 -7.39
N ARG A 36 1.44 3.85 -7.66
CA ARG A 36 0.61 3.00 -8.49
C ARG A 36 -0.58 2.51 -7.69
N PRO A 37 -1.68 2.15 -8.35
CA PRO A 37 -2.88 1.71 -7.62
C PRO A 37 -2.63 0.46 -6.80
N PHE A 38 -3.39 0.35 -5.71
CA PHE A 38 -3.28 -0.77 -4.79
C PHE A 38 -3.44 -2.12 -5.49
N HIS A 39 -4.38 -2.23 -6.43
CA HIS A 39 -4.60 -3.52 -7.07
C HIS A 39 -3.39 -3.99 -7.87
N GLU A 40 -2.56 -3.05 -8.33
CA GLU A 40 -1.36 -3.43 -9.06
C GLU A 40 -0.31 -4.04 -8.15
N VAL A 41 -0.17 -3.51 -6.93
CA VAL A 41 0.80 -4.11 -6.02
C VAL A 41 0.31 -5.48 -5.59
N MET A 42 -0.99 -5.67 -5.47
CA MET A 42 -1.52 -6.99 -5.13
C MET A 42 -1.25 -7.99 -6.24
N GLU A 43 -1.31 -7.55 -7.49
CA GLU A 43 -1.01 -8.44 -8.61
C GLU A 43 0.44 -8.87 -8.59
N VAL A 44 1.35 -7.93 -8.29
CA VAL A 44 2.76 -8.26 -8.22
C VAL A 44 3.02 -9.24 -7.07
N ALA A 45 2.41 -8.98 -5.91
CA ALA A 45 2.62 -9.85 -4.75
C ALA A 45 2.09 -11.26 -5.02
N SER A 46 1.06 -11.38 -5.86
CA SER A 46 0.48 -12.69 -6.14
C SER A 46 1.39 -13.58 -6.97
N LEU A 47 2.48 -13.04 -7.49
CA LEU A 47 3.45 -13.87 -8.18
C LEU A 47 4.27 -14.71 -7.21
N LEU A 48 4.22 -14.39 -5.94
CA LEU A 48 4.92 -15.16 -4.92
C LEU A 48 3.96 -16.18 -4.30
N PRO A 49 4.47 -17.33 -3.85
CA PRO A 49 3.60 -18.35 -3.25
C PRO A 49 3.28 -18.00 -1.80
N VAL A 50 2.57 -16.89 -1.61
CA VAL A 50 2.26 -16.37 -0.29
C VAL A 50 0.85 -15.84 -0.26
N ARG A 51 0.37 -15.56 0.95
CA ARG A 51 -0.88 -14.88 1.15
C ARG A 51 -0.59 -13.54 1.80
N VAL A 52 -1.23 -12.49 1.33
CA VAL A 52 -0.98 -11.14 1.85
C VAL A 52 -1.81 -10.96 3.12
N LEU A 53 -1.16 -10.59 4.20
CA LEU A 53 -1.82 -10.32 5.46
C LEU A 53 -2.10 -8.85 5.66
N ARG A 54 -1.26 -7.98 5.14
CA ARG A 54 -1.38 -6.55 5.39
C ARG A 54 -0.62 -5.77 4.36
N VAL A 55 -1.14 -4.60 3.99
CA VAL A 55 -0.47 -3.71 3.07
C VAL A 55 -0.46 -2.32 3.70
N ASP A 56 0.71 -1.72 3.76
CA ASP A 56 0.86 -0.36 4.25
C ASP A 56 1.54 0.46 3.16
N LEU A 57 1.22 1.73 3.09
CA LEU A 57 1.85 2.64 2.14
C LEU A 57 2.48 3.77 2.94
N GLY A 58 3.76 3.97 2.78
CA GLY A 58 4.49 5.00 3.49
C GLY A 58 5.45 5.75 2.60
N GLU A 59 5.96 6.84 3.10
CA GLU A 59 6.88 7.67 2.34
C GLU A 59 8.13 7.86 3.17
N GLU A 60 9.30 7.71 2.52
CA GLU A 60 10.55 7.85 3.18
C GLU A 60 11.48 8.57 2.24
N ASP A 61 11.95 9.73 2.65
CA ASP A 61 12.89 10.53 1.84
C ASP A 61 12.36 10.79 0.43
N GLY A 62 11.07 11.07 0.34
CA GLY A 62 10.46 11.40 -0.95
C GLY A 62 10.08 10.20 -1.80
N ILE A 63 10.35 9.00 -1.31
CA ILE A 63 10.05 7.79 -2.06
C ILE A 63 8.89 7.08 -1.39
N TRP A 64 7.85 6.78 -2.14
CA TRP A 64 6.71 6.06 -1.60
C TRP A 64 6.95 4.57 -1.76
N LEU A 65 6.65 3.82 -0.68
CA LEU A 65 6.84 2.38 -0.65
C LEU A 65 5.58 1.70 -0.18
N TYR A 66 5.25 0.59 -0.83
CA TYR A 66 4.25 -0.33 -0.31
C TYR A 66 4.99 -1.37 0.51
N GLU A 67 4.58 -1.54 1.77
CA GLU A 67 5.16 -2.57 2.63
C GLU A 67 4.11 -3.62 2.86
N LEU A 68 4.41 -4.84 2.52
CA LEU A 68 3.47 -5.93 2.64
C LEU A 68 3.95 -6.92 3.68
N LYS A 69 3.01 -7.39 4.49
CA LYS A 69 3.27 -8.49 5.40
C LYS A 69 2.62 -9.71 4.79
N LEU A 70 3.40 -10.75 4.61
CA LEU A 70 2.98 -11.93 3.88
C LEU A 70 3.16 -13.16 4.74
N ILE A 71 2.47 -14.23 4.38
CA ILE A 71 2.68 -15.50 5.08
C ILE A 71 2.80 -16.59 4.02
N ASP A 72 3.79 -17.45 4.18
CA ASP A 72 4.00 -18.53 3.21
C ASP A 72 3.24 -19.78 3.64
N SER A 73 3.39 -20.85 2.88
CA SER A 73 2.65 -22.08 3.15
C SER A 73 3.07 -22.77 4.43
N GLU A 74 4.21 -22.40 4.97
CA GLU A 74 4.67 -22.96 6.23
C GLU A 74 4.39 -22.04 7.41
N ASN A 75 3.52 -21.05 7.19
CA ASN A 75 3.15 -20.08 8.21
C ASN A 75 4.29 -19.18 8.67
N SER A 76 5.30 -19.00 7.81
CA SER A 76 6.35 -18.04 8.12
C SER A 76 5.96 -16.67 7.65
N VAL A 77 6.19 -15.68 8.49
CA VAL A 77 5.85 -14.30 8.18
C VAL A 77 7.02 -13.65 7.46
N ILE A 78 6.71 -12.97 6.38
CA ILE A 78 7.69 -12.32 5.52
C ILE A 78 7.24 -10.90 5.31
N LYS A 79 8.18 -9.99 5.17
CA LYS A 79 7.86 -8.61 4.85
C LYS A 79 8.59 -8.23 3.58
N VAL A 80 7.92 -7.48 2.73
CA VAL A 80 8.51 -7.06 1.46
C VAL A 80 8.17 -5.60 1.22
N GLY A 81 9.09 -4.87 0.62
CA GLY A 81 8.87 -3.49 0.24
C GLY A 81 8.97 -3.35 -1.27
N TYR A 82 7.96 -2.69 -1.85
CA TYR A 82 7.95 -2.38 -3.27
C TYR A 82 7.91 -0.87 -3.43
N ARG A 83 8.66 -0.36 -4.40
CA ARG A 83 8.52 1.05 -4.73
C ARG A 83 7.12 1.26 -5.26
N ALA A 84 6.47 2.33 -4.81
CA ALA A 84 5.09 2.56 -5.22
C ALA A 84 5.00 3.08 -6.64
N ASP A 85 6.07 3.66 -7.19
CA ASP A 85 6.02 4.24 -8.52
C ASP A 85 6.22 3.21 -9.63
N ASN A 86 6.97 2.15 -9.39
CA ASN A 86 7.23 1.16 -10.43
C ASN A 86 7.04 -0.27 -9.96
N LEU A 87 6.69 -0.47 -8.69
CA LEU A 87 6.43 -1.77 -8.07
C LEU A 87 7.65 -2.69 -8.09
N GLU A 88 8.83 -2.09 -8.06
CA GLU A 88 10.04 -2.86 -7.98
C GLU A 88 10.30 -3.25 -6.54
N MET A 89 10.64 -4.52 -6.29
CA MET A 89 10.94 -4.97 -4.95
C MET A 89 12.25 -4.37 -4.50
N VAL A 90 12.25 -3.68 -3.37
CA VAL A 90 13.45 -3.03 -2.89
C VAL A 90 14.02 -3.71 -1.66
N TRP A 91 13.25 -4.48 -0.94
CA TRP A 91 13.78 -5.28 0.16
C TRP A 91 12.82 -6.41 0.50
N LEU A 92 13.39 -7.44 1.14
CA LEU A 92 12.64 -8.64 1.50
C LEU A 92 13.25 -9.14 2.79
N LYS A 93 12.42 -9.37 3.81
CA LYS A 93 12.87 -9.78 5.12
C LYS A 93 12.05 -10.95 5.63
N GLY A 94 12.71 -11.90 6.27
CA GLY A 94 12.01 -13.04 6.84
C GLY A 94 12.95 -14.21 7.00
N HIS A 95 12.35 -15.36 7.39
CA HIS A 95 13.08 -16.59 7.51
C HIS A 95 12.71 -17.48 6.35
N HIS A 96 13.66 -18.33 5.94
CA HIS A 96 13.41 -19.32 4.90
C HIS A 96 12.91 -18.68 3.61
N LEU A 97 13.52 -17.56 3.26
CA LEU A 97 13.11 -16.84 2.06
C LEU A 97 13.36 -17.64 0.79
N GLU A 98 14.27 -18.62 0.86
CA GLU A 98 14.54 -19.43 -0.30
C GLU A 98 13.31 -20.18 -0.79
N ARG A 99 12.34 -20.41 0.09
CA ARG A 99 11.12 -21.10 -0.32
C ARG A 99 10.27 -20.31 -1.29
N LEU A 100 10.46 -19.00 -1.34
CA LEU A 100 9.70 -18.18 -2.27
C LEU A 100 10.14 -18.39 -3.70
N PHE A 101 11.36 -18.85 -3.88
CA PHE A 101 11.95 -18.94 -5.20
C PHE A 101 12.26 -20.38 -5.62
N GLU A 102 11.76 -21.34 -4.87
CA GLU A 102 11.98 -22.72 -5.24
C GLU A 102 11.06 -23.12 -6.37
N PRO A 103 11.53 -23.97 -7.28
CA PRO A 103 10.63 -24.45 -8.32
C PRO A 103 9.52 -25.26 -7.72
N ARG A 104 8.36 -25.21 -8.31
CA ARG A 104 7.26 -25.98 -7.81
C ARG A 104 7.39 -27.40 -8.23
N PRO A 105 7.25 -28.34 -7.30
CA PRO A 105 7.48 -29.73 -7.62
C PRO A 105 6.58 -30.24 -8.74
N GLN A 106 5.35 -29.77 -8.77
CA GLN A 106 4.46 -30.31 -9.75
C GLN A 106 4.81 -29.91 -11.15
N GLN A 107 5.75 -29.05 -11.30
CA GLN A 107 6.04 -28.64 -12.59
C GLN A 107 6.82 -29.60 -13.33
N GLU A 108 7.33 -30.49 -12.66
CA GLU A 108 7.99 -31.37 -13.31
C GLU A 108 7.26 -32.35 -13.80
N GLU A 109 6.44 -32.52 -13.81
CA GLU A 109 5.90 -33.34 -14.31
C GLU A 109 5.82 -33.64 -15.31
N ASP A 110 6.00 -33.81 -15.67
CA ASP A 110 6.04 -34.03 -16.55
C ASP A 110 6.14 -34.35 -17.01
#